data_2a24a4005160ae63d8b2c3c9673f8962
#
_entry.id   2a24a4005160ae63d8b2c3c9673f8962
#
_cell.length_a   1.000
_cell.length_b   1.000
_cell.length_c   1.000
_cell.angle_alpha   90.00
_cell.angle_beta   90.00
_cell.angle_gamma   90.00
#
_symmetry.space_group_name_H-M   'P 1'
#
loop_
_entity.id
_entity.type
_entity.pdbx_description
1 polymer ?
#
loop_
_entity_poly.entity_id
_entity_poly.type
_entity_poly.pdbx_seq_one_letter_code
_entity_poly.pdbx_strand_id
1 'polypeptide(L)'
;MFKQKLLNNSRLADHCDSMSQHVRIQVRLPEGHWSGDVSRSLPSLVLRIEETMPLGKGRGTATLSANDDVEFALEAHPGIDEVRSLGNQRFAVDIASGGGGFVRPLRIVGVVPRSPFEVHDGWVDWTFVCTPEQARQLLSELTRENIPYRLTSTRNSGATLLTSRQRQIFDAALREGYYDVPRRTSLSKLAAAMDMAKSTLSAMLQRIESRIMNDMAEEIRRKSP
;
A
#
# COMPACT_ATOMS: atom_id res chain seq x y z
N MET A 1 19.98 28.36 23.29
CA MET A 1 18.96 27.40 23.78
C MET A 1 18.01 26.88 22.66
N PHE A 2 17.81 27.59 21.55
CA PHE A 2 16.91 27.19 20.44
C PHE A 2 17.49 26.12 19.49
N LYS A 3 18.80 26.07 19.28
CA LYS A 3 19.45 25.09 18.38
C LYS A 3 19.44 23.64 18.90
N GLN A 4 19.40 23.44 20.21
CA GLN A 4 19.40 22.09 20.81
C GLN A 4 18.04 21.40 20.78
N LYS A 5 16.94 22.19 20.67
CA LYS A 5 15.57 21.66 20.55
C LYS A 5 15.25 21.15 19.15
N LEU A 6 15.87 21.73 18.11
CA LEU A 6 15.71 21.28 16.71
C LEU A 6 16.47 19.99 16.43
N LEU A 7 17.63 19.78 17.06
CA LEU A 7 18.42 18.54 16.93
C LEU A 7 17.79 17.34 17.63
N ASN A 8 17.03 17.56 18.71
CA ASN A 8 16.29 16.47 19.37
C ASN A 8 15.02 16.06 18.62
N ASN A 9 14.36 16.99 17.90
CA ASN A 9 13.19 16.63 17.09
C ASN A 9 13.54 15.83 15.82
N SER A 10 14.70 16.08 15.21
CA SER A 10 15.16 15.28 14.07
C SER A 10 15.53 13.84 14.48
N ARG A 11 16.16 13.66 15.64
CA ARG A 11 16.49 12.32 16.16
C ARG A 11 15.26 11.50 16.60
N LEU A 12 14.19 12.17 17.06
CA LEU A 12 12.93 11.51 17.40
C LEU A 12 12.14 11.11 16.15
N ALA A 13 12.18 11.93 15.09
CA ALA A 13 11.57 11.59 13.80
C ALA A 13 12.29 10.43 13.12
N ASP A 14 13.63 10.42 13.12
CA ASP A 14 14.43 9.33 12.56
C ASP A 14 14.29 8.01 13.35
N HIS A 15 14.01 8.08 14.65
CA HIS A 15 13.79 6.89 15.49
C HIS A 15 12.40 6.30 15.36
N CYS A 16 11.40 7.12 15.02
CA CYS A 16 10.03 6.67 14.77
C CYS A 16 9.90 5.96 13.41
N ASP A 17 10.62 6.43 12.38
CA ASP A 17 10.65 5.83 11.05
C ASP A 17 11.36 4.45 11.04
N SER A 18 12.31 4.22 11.93
CA SER A 18 13.02 2.94 12.03
C SER A 18 12.19 1.80 12.65
N MET A 19 11.03 2.11 13.25
CA MET A 19 10.16 1.14 13.93
C MET A 19 8.88 0.80 13.14
N SER A 20 8.64 1.42 11.99
CA SER A 20 7.46 1.11 11.18
C SER A 20 7.71 -0.10 10.26
N GLN A 21 6.64 -0.81 9.93
CA GLN A 21 6.69 -1.95 9.00
C GLN A 21 5.52 -1.91 8.02
N HIS A 22 5.73 -2.48 6.84
CA HIS A 22 4.66 -2.77 5.90
C HIS A 22 4.07 -4.13 6.25
N VAL A 23 2.79 -4.14 6.57
CA VAL A 23 2.04 -5.36 6.88
C VAL A 23 0.98 -5.54 5.81
N ARG A 24 0.97 -6.69 5.16
CA ARG A 24 -0.06 -7.08 4.20
C ARG A 24 -0.87 -8.22 4.77
N ILE A 25 -2.18 -8.02 4.84
CA ILE A 25 -3.14 -9.02 5.34
C ILE A 25 -4.32 -9.12 4.39
N GLN A 26 -4.84 -10.32 4.24
CA GLN A 26 -6.15 -10.55 3.67
C GLN A 26 -7.15 -10.73 4.81
N VAL A 27 -8.28 -10.04 4.72
CA VAL A 27 -9.32 -10.09 5.74
C VAL A 27 -10.65 -10.46 5.08
N ARG A 28 -11.39 -11.40 5.67
CA ARG A 28 -12.72 -11.76 5.22
C ARG A 28 -13.71 -10.68 5.67
N LEU A 29 -14.32 -10.02 4.70
CA LEU A 29 -15.37 -9.04 5.01
C LEU A 29 -16.63 -9.76 5.46
N PRO A 30 -17.33 -9.24 6.50
CA PRO A 30 -18.55 -9.85 7.01
C PRO A 30 -19.67 -9.82 5.96
N GLU A 31 -20.67 -10.64 6.16
CA GLU A 31 -21.93 -10.54 5.40
C GLU A 31 -22.59 -9.18 5.65
N GLY A 32 -23.23 -8.62 4.64
CA GLY A 32 -23.79 -7.27 4.69
C GLY A 32 -22.81 -6.15 4.38
N HIS A 33 -21.51 -6.45 4.27
CA HIS A 33 -20.53 -5.46 3.81
C HIS A 33 -20.60 -5.34 2.28
N TRP A 34 -20.96 -4.15 1.78
CA TRP A 34 -21.26 -3.93 0.37
C TRP A 34 -20.20 -4.51 -0.58
N SER A 35 -18.92 -4.18 -0.41
CA SER A 35 -17.88 -4.66 -1.32
C SER A 35 -17.59 -6.16 -1.17
N GLY A 36 -17.77 -6.68 0.04
CA GLY A 36 -17.66 -8.12 0.30
C GLY A 36 -18.76 -8.91 -0.41
N ASP A 37 -20.01 -8.48 -0.29
CA ASP A 37 -21.16 -9.16 -0.88
C ASP A 37 -21.16 -9.07 -2.41
N VAL A 38 -20.90 -7.89 -2.96
CA VAL A 38 -20.77 -7.69 -4.41
C VAL A 38 -19.66 -8.56 -4.99
N SER A 39 -18.48 -8.62 -4.34
CA SER A 39 -17.38 -9.47 -4.82
C SER A 39 -17.65 -10.97 -4.68
N ARG A 40 -18.55 -11.40 -3.78
CA ARG A 40 -18.98 -12.80 -3.65
C ARG A 40 -20.01 -13.21 -4.68
N SER A 41 -20.81 -12.26 -5.18
CA SER A 41 -21.87 -12.55 -6.16
C SER A 41 -21.32 -12.89 -7.55
N LEU A 42 -20.10 -12.49 -7.86
CA LEU A 42 -19.45 -12.68 -9.15
C LEU A 42 -18.06 -13.31 -8.96
N PRO A 43 -17.87 -14.61 -9.27
CA PRO A 43 -16.64 -15.35 -8.92
C PRO A 43 -15.33 -14.81 -9.51
N SER A 44 -15.37 -14.16 -10.68
CA SER A 44 -14.21 -13.58 -11.35
C SER A 44 -13.98 -12.10 -11.04
N LEU A 45 -14.88 -11.51 -10.24
CA LEU A 45 -14.87 -10.09 -9.97
C LEU A 45 -13.73 -9.70 -9.04
N VAL A 46 -12.98 -8.69 -9.47
CA VAL A 46 -12.04 -7.95 -8.63
C VAL A 46 -12.52 -6.50 -8.55
N LEU A 47 -12.92 -6.09 -7.36
CA LEU A 47 -13.21 -4.68 -7.06
C LEU A 47 -11.92 -4.02 -6.59
N ARG A 48 -11.48 -3.00 -7.28
CA ARG A 48 -10.36 -2.17 -6.88
C ARG A 48 -10.89 -0.88 -6.25
N ILE A 49 -10.77 -0.77 -4.96
CA ILE A 49 -11.18 0.41 -4.20
C ILE A 49 -10.06 1.45 -4.28
N GLU A 50 -10.32 2.54 -4.98
CA GLU A 50 -9.34 3.59 -5.24
C GLU A 50 -9.27 4.57 -4.07
N GLU A 51 -10.43 5.00 -3.58
CA GLU A 51 -10.54 5.94 -2.47
C GLU A 51 -11.73 5.59 -1.60
N THR A 52 -11.64 5.91 -0.32
CA THR A 52 -12.75 5.76 0.62
C THR A 52 -12.79 6.94 1.59
N MET A 53 -13.98 7.43 1.89
CA MET A 53 -14.21 8.43 2.93
C MET A 53 -15.32 7.96 3.88
N PRO A 54 -14.97 7.47 5.07
CA PRO A 54 -15.96 7.09 6.06
C PRO A 54 -16.61 8.34 6.67
N LEU A 55 -17.96 8.36 6.69
CA LEU A 55 -18.78 9.44 7.24
C LEU A 55 -19.37 9.12 8.63
N GLY A 56 -19.00 7.97 9.18
CA GLY A 56 -19.51 7.50 10.49
C GLY A 56 -20.82 6.69 10.38
N LYS A 57 -21.12 5.94 11.45
CA LYS A 57 -22.29 5.04 11.52
C LYS A 57 -22.39 4.02 10.38
N GLY A 58 -21.24 3.58 9.86
CA GLY A 58 -21.17 2.68 8.71
C GLY A 58 -21.50 3.33 7.36
N ARG A 59 -21.70 4.65 7.31
CA ARG A 59 -21.85 5.42 6.08
C ARG A 59 -20.49 5.85 5.53
N GLY A 60 -20.44 6.08 4.23
CA GLY A 60 -19.24 6.58 3.59
C GLY A 60 -19.45 6.78 2.09
N THR A 61 -18.39 7.18 1.44
CA THR A 61 -18.30 7.18 -0.03
C THR A 61 -17.06 6.41 -0.45
N ALA A 62 -17.13 5.80 -1.63
CA ALA A 62 -15.97 5.14 -2.22
C ALA A 62 -15.95 5.36 -3.73
N THR A 63 -14.73 5.47 -4.29
CA THR A 63 -14.51 5.31 -5.72
C THR A 63 -13.85 3.96 -5.97
N LEU A 64 -14.29 3.28 -7.01
CA LEU A 64 -13.79 1.95 -7.36
C LEU A 64 -13.71 1.77 -8.86
N SER A 65 -12.89 0.83 -9.29
CA SER A 65 -12.91 0.24 -10.61
C SER A 65 -13.11 -1.29 -10.50
N ALA A 66 -13.62 -1.88 -11.56
CA ALA A 66 -13.88 -3.30 -11.62
C ALA A 66 -13.37 -3.89 -12.95
N ASN A 67 -13.08 -5.18 -12.95
CA ASN A 67 -12.64 -5.91 -14.15
C ASN A 67 -13.83 -6.51 -14.94
N ASP A 68 -15.05 -6.34 -14.46
CA ASP A 68 -16.28 -6.86 -15.04
C ASP A 68 -17.43 -5.86 -14.81
N ASP A 69 -18.58 -6.08 -15.46
CA ASP A 69 -19.77 -5.24 -15.25
C ASP A 69 -20.39 -5.52 -13.88
N VAL A 70 -20.36 -4.51 -13.03
CA VAL A 70 -20.83 -4.60 -11.63
C VAL A 70 -21.93 -3.59 -11.31
N GLU A 71 -22.34 -2.75 -12.27
CA GLU A 71 -23.27 -1.66 -12.02
C GLU A 71 -24.57 -2.17 -11.39
N PHE A 72 -25.17 -3.19 -11.98
CA PHE A 72 -26.40 -3.81 -11.46
C PHE A 72 -26.21 -4.40 -10.05
N ALA A 73 -25.08 -5.06 -9.79
CA ALA A 73 -24.81 -5.65 -8.48
C ALA A 73 -24.56 -4.58 -7.40
N LEU A 74 -23.98 -3.44 -7.77
CA LEU A 74 -23.82 -2.31 -6.87
C LEU A 74 -25.17 -1.66 -6.57
N GLU A 75 -25.99 -1.38 -7.58
CA GLU A 75 -27.31 -0.77 -7.44
C GLU A 75 -28.30 -1.63 -6.64
N ALA A 76 -28.24 -2.95 -6.81
CA ALA A 76 -29.10 -3.89 -6.11
C ALA A 76 -28.70 -4.12 -4.64
N HIS A 77 -27.52 -3.64 -4.20
CA HIS A 77 -27.02 -3.94 -2.86
C HIS A 77 -27.65 -3.00 -1.79
N PRO A 78 -28.32 -3.54 -0.75
CA PRO A 78 -29.03 -2.73 0.25
C PRO A 78 -28.11 -1.83 1.10
N GLY A 79 -26.81 -2.06 1.09
CA GLY A 79 -25.80 -1.24 1.75
C GLY A 79 -25.26 -0.09 0.90
N ILE A 80 -25.86 0.17 -0.27
CA ILE A 80 -25.48 1.27 -1.17
C ILE A 80 -26.73 2.16 -1.39
N ASP A 81 -26.59 3.45 -1.13
CA ASP A 81 -27.65 4.44 -1.33
C ASP A 81 -27.70 4.96 -2.77
N GLU A 82 -26.52 5.13 -3.40
CA GLU A 82 -26.40 5.69 -4.75
C GLU A 82 -25.16 5.14 -5.46
N VAL A 83 -25.30 4.88 -6.75
CA VAL A 83 -24.21 4.50 -7.66
C VAL A 83 -24.13 5.53 -8.78
N ARG A 84 -22.92 6.03 -9.04
CA ARG A 84 -22.64 6.95 -10.15
C ARG A 84 -21.55 6.37 -11.03
N SER A 85 -21.85 6.11 -12.29
CA SER A 85 -20.86 5.68 -13.26
C SER A 85 -19.92 6.84 -13.63
N LEU A 86 -18.62 6.57 -13.57
CA LEU A 86 -17.54 7.52 -13.95
C LEU A 86 -16.95 7.18 -15.32
N GLY A 87 -17.49 6.18 -16.00
CA GLY A 87 -16.95 5.65 -17.25
C GLY A 87 -15.78 4.68 -17.04
N ASN A 88 -15.44 3.90 -18.07
CA ASN A 88 -14.34 2.93 -18.06
C ASN A 88 -14.38 1.95 -16.86
N GLN A 89 -15.57 1.43 -16.56
CA GLN A 89 -15.81 0.52 -15.42
C GLN A 89 -15.37 1.09 -14.05
N ARG A 90 -15.45 2.41 -13.91
CA ARG A 90 -15.23 3.12 -12.65
C ARG A 90 -16.55 3.67 -12.13
N PHE A 91 -16.72 3.57 -10.82
CA PHE A 91 -17.93 3.95 -10.13
C PHE A 91 -17.62 4.75 -8.87
N ALA A 92 -18.50 5.69 -8.54
CA ALA A 92 -18.58 6.29 -7.22
C ALA A 92 -19.84 5.77 -6.53
N VAL A 93 -19.70 5.32 -5.29
CA VAL A 93 -20.80 4.77 -4.50
C VAL A 93 -20.96 5.52 -3.19
N ASP A 94 -22.20 5.79 -2.82
CA ASP A 94 -22.56 6.29 -1.51
C ASP A 94 -23.09 5.13 -0.67
N ILE A 95 -22.38 4.87 0.46
CA ILE A 95 -22.59 3.70 1.30
C ILE A 95 -23.62 4.05 2.36
N ALA A 96 -24.69 3.27 2.41
CA ALA A 96 -25.77 3.37 3.39
C ALA A 96 -25.31 3.13 4.83
N SER A 97 -26.14 3.53 5.79
CA SER A 97 -25.86 3.27 7.20
C SER A 97 -25.78 1.76 7.48
N GLY A 98 -24.63 1.30 7.95
CA GLY A 98 -24.36 -0.12 8.19
C GLY A 98 -23.71 -0.86 7.01
N GLY A 99 -23.75 -0.34 5.79
CA GLY A 99 -23.20 -1.01 4.60
C GLY A 99 -21.66 -1.13 4.60
N GLY A 100 -20.96 -0.22 5.32
CA GLY A 100 -19.49 -0.17 5.40
C GLY A 100 -18.92 -0.48 6.79
N GLY A 101 -19.61 -1.21 7.64
CA GLY A 101 -19.37 -1.30 9.10
C GLY A 101 -18.07 -1.93 9.61
N PHE A 102 -17.15 -2.33 8.75
CA PHE A 102 -15.95 -3.09 9.11
C PHE A 102 -14.71 -2.23 9.46
N VAL A 103 -14.88 -1.18 10.26
CA VAL A 103 -13.75 -0.29 10.61
C VAL A 103 -13.37 -0.30 12.08
N ARG A 104 -14.10 -1.04 12.94
CA ARG A 104 -13.87 -0.99 14.39
C ARG A 104 -12.46 -1.46 14.79
N PRO A 105 -11.93 -2.61 14.36
CA PRO A 105 -10.56 -3.03 14.70
C PRO A 105 -9.52 -2.02 14.23
N LEU A 106 -9.68 -1.47 13.02
CA LEU A 106 -8.77 -0.47 12.47
C LEU A 106 -8.75 0.80 13.32
N ARG A 107 -9.94 1.27 13.73
CA ARG A 107 -10.08 2.47 14.54
C ARG A 107 -9.54 2.31 15.96
N ILE A 108 -9.72 1.12 16.58
CA ILE A 108 -9.18 0.83 17.92
C ILE A 108 -7.65 0.91 17.89
N VAL A 109 -7.04 0.36 16.87
CA VAL A 109 -5.57 0.33 16.72
C VAL A 109 -5.01 1.64 16.17
N GLY A 110 -5.85 2.46 15.52
CA GLY A 110 -5.43 3.70 14.87
C GLY A 110 -4.62 3.46 13.60
N VAL A 111 -4.95 2.42 12.83
CA VAL A 111 -4.30 2.12 11.54
C VAL A 111 -5.28 2.32 10.39
N VAL A 112 -4.76 2.75 9.25
CA VAL A 112 -5.53 2.98 8.02
C VAL A 112 -4.92 2.15 6.90
N PRO A 113 -5.71 1.35 6.17
CA PRO A 113 -5.21 0.64 5.01
C PRO A 113 -4.81 1.61 3.91
N ARG A 114 -3.76 1.29 3.18
CA ARG A 114 -3.35 2.07 2.01
C ARG A 114 -4.26 1.79 0.83
N SER A 115 -4.77 2.85 0.22
CA SER A 115 -5.44 2.79 -1.08
C SER A 115 -4.40 2.89 -2.22
N PRO A 116 -4.67 2.32 -3.39
CA PRO A 116 -5.80 1.44 -3.69
C PRO A 116 -5.62 0.04 -3.06
N PHE A 117 -6.73 -0.67 -2.83
CA PHE A 117 -6.74 -2.06 -2.39
C PHE A 117 -7.83 -2.85 -3.12
N GLU A 118 -7.69 -4.17 -3.15
CA GLU A 118 -8.57 -5.05 -3.91
C GLU A 118 -9.49 -5.86 -3.00
N VAL A 119 -10.70 -6.14 -3.50
CA VAL A 119 -11.66 -7.04 -2.87
C VAL A 119 -12.07 -8.10 -3.89
N HIS A 120 -11.91 -9.37 -3.51
CA HIS A 120 -12.19 -10.53 -4.34
C HIS A 120 -12.78 -11.65 -3.49
N ASP A 121 -13.86 -12.26 -3.92
CA ASP A 121 -14.56 -13.36 -3.20
C ASP A 121 -14.78 -13.06 -1.70
N GLY A 122 -15.10 -11.82 -1.37
CA GLY A 122 -15.31 -11.36 0.00
C GLY A 122 -14.04 -11.19 0.83
N TRP A 123 -12.87 -11.33 0.24
CA TRP A 123 -11.59 -11.04 0.88
C TRP A 123 -11.06 -9.69 0.43
N VAL A 124 -10.68 -8.84 1.37
CA VAL A 124 -9.99 -7.59 1.11
C VAL A 124 -8.49 -7.76 1.34
N ASP A 125 -7.68 -7.26 0.42
CA ASP A 125 -6.21 -7.28 0.52
C ASP A 125 -5.70 -5.92 1.00
N TRP A 126 -5.44 -5.80 2.30
CA TRP A 126 -5.00 -4.57 2.92
C TRP A 126 -3.50 -4.52 3.15
N THR A 127 -2.93 -3.37 2.86
CA THR A 127 -1.55 -3.02 3.22
C THR A 127 -1.56 -1.87 4.21
N PHE A 128 -0.82 -2.04 5.32
CA PHE A 128 -0.64 -1.02 6.35
C PHE A 128 0.83 -0.61 6.48
N VAL A 129 1.05 0.63 6.87
CA VAL A 129 2.32 1.07 7.47
C VAL A 129 2.05 1.34 8.93
N CYS A 130 2.60 0.51 9.80
CA CYS A 130 2.31 0.54 11.22
C CYS A 130 3.51 0.04 12.03
N THR A 131 3.51 0.29 13.33
CA THR A 131 4.51 -0.29 14.22
C THR A 131 4.28 -1.79 14.42
N PRO A 132 5.30 -2.57 14.84
CA PRO A 132 5.12 -3.99 15.19
C PRO A 132 4.06 -4.19 16.28
N GLU A 133 3.92 -3.24 17.20
CA GLU A 133 2.90 -3.28 18.24
C GLU A 133 1.49 -3.12 17.68
N GLN A 134 1.29 -2.11 16.81
CA GLN A 134 0.02 -1.91 16.13
C GLN A 134 -0.37 -3.11 15.27
N ALA A 135 0.60 -3.75 14.58
CA ALA A 135 0.33 -4.95 13.82
C ALA A 135 -0.17 -6.10 14.70
N ARG A 136 0.51 -6.36 15.84
CA ARG A 136 0.08 -7.39 16.80
C ARG A 136 -1.30 -7.08 17.37
N GLN A 137 -1.56 -5.83 17.75
CA GLN A 137 -2.85 -5.39 18.25
C GLN A 137 -3.95 -5.56 17.22
N LEU A 138 -3.70 -5.22 15.94
CA LEU A 138 -4.67 -5.43 14.85
C LEU A 138 -5.06 -6.90 14.71
N LEU A 139 -4.07 -7.81 14.67
CA LEU A 139 -4.33 -9.23 14.56
C LEU A 139 -5.09 -9.76 15.78
N SER A 140 -4.78 -9.27 16.98
CA SER A 140 -5.50 -9.60 18.22
C SER A 140 -6.96 -9.13 18.16
N GLU A 141 -7.22 -7.90 17.69
CA GLU A 141 -8.58 -7.37 17.56
C GLU A 141 -9.39 -8.16 16.51
N LEU A 142 -8.79 -8.52 15.37
CA LEU A 142 -9.44 -9.36 14.37
C LEU A 142 -9.81 -10.74 14.95
N THR A 143 -8.89 -11.35 15.69
CA THR A 143 -9.14 -12.64 16.37
C THR A 143 -10.24 -12.53 17.42
N ARG A 144 -10.25 -11.46 18.23
CA ARG A 144 -11.26 -11.23 19.25
C ARG A 144 -12.67 -11.06 18.68
N GLU A 145 -12.77 -10.44 17.52
CA GLU A 145 -14.05 -10.26 16.82
C GLU A 145 -14.42 -11.45 15.91
N ASN A 146 -13.66 -12.55 15.96
CA ASN A 146 -13.84 -13.75 15.12
C ASN A 146 -13.82 -13.44 13.61
N ILE A 147 -13.00 -12.47 13.21
CA ILE A 147 -12.87 -12.08 11.82
C ILE A 147 -11.75 -12.90 11.17
N PRO A 148 -12.03 -13.70 10.15
CA PRO A 148 -11.01 -14.50 9.49
C PRO A 148 -10.01 -13.60 8.76
N TYR A 149 -8.71 -13.87 8.96
CA TYR A 149 -7.64 -13.16 8.26
C TYR A 149 -6.49 -14.10 7.88
N ARG A 150 -5.67 -13.65 6.93
CA ARG A 150 -4.44 -14.32 6.50
C ARG A 150 -3.32 -13.29 6.47
N LEU A 151 -2.26 -13.48 7.25
CA LEU A 151 -1.08 -12.64 7.17
C LEU A 151 -0.27 -13.05 5.93
N THR A 152 -0.18 -12.16 4.95
CA THR A 152 0.47 -12.45 3.67
C THR A 152 1.96 -12.05 3.69
N SER A 153 2.28 -10.90 4.27
CA SER A 153 3.68 -10.48 4.44
C SER A 153 3.85 -9.43 5.53
N THR A 154 5.05 -9.42 6.11
CA THR A 154 5.51 -8.38 7.01
C THR A 154 6.90 -7.98 6.57
N ARG A 155 7.11 -6.69 6.28
CA ARG A 155 8.43 -6.14 5.91
C ARG A 155 8.70 -4.92 6.78
N ASN A 156 9.84 -4.85 7.42
CA ASN A 156 10.23 -3.68 8.19
C ASN A 156 10.38 -2.47 7.25
N SER A 157 9.67 -1.37 7.53
CA SER A 157 9.83 -0.09 6.81
C SER A 157 11.22 0.52 7.03
N GLY A 158 11.90 0.13 8.09
CA GLY A 158 13.30 0.50 8.35
C GLY A 158 14.32 -0.30 7.53
N ALA A 159 13.92 -1.33 6.79
CA ALA A 159 14.70 -1.79 5.66
C ALA A 159 14.53 -0.73 4.55
N THR A 160 15.31 0.37 4.65
CA THR A 160 15.48 1.28 3.54
C THR A 160 15.63 0.42 2.28
N LEU A 161 14.83 0.70 1.24
CA LEU A 161 14.89 -0.04 -0.03
C LEU A 161 16.36 -0.26 -0.46
N LEU A 162 17.20 0.71 -0.12
CA LEU A 162 18.64 0.69 -0.32
C LEU A 162 19.37 0.96 1.01
N THR A 163 20.42 0.20 1.28
CA THR A 163 21.36 0.55 2.37
C THR A 163 21.98 1.93 2.13
N SER A 164 22.53 2.58 3.15
CA SER A 164 23.16 3.90 3.01
C SER A 164 24.21 3.92 1.89
N ARG A 165 25.04 2.86 1.78
CA ARG A 165 26.03 2.74 0.69
C ARG A 165 25.37 2.55 -0.67
N GLN A 166 24.32 1.75 -0.79
CA GLN A 166 23.58 1.57 -2.02
C GLN A 166 22.89 2.85 -2.46
N ARG A 167 22.32 3.61 -1.52
CA ARG A 167 21.73 4.93 -1.80
C ARG A 167 22.78 5.90 -2.34
N GLN A 168 23.96 6.00 -1.71
CA GLN A 168 25.04 6.85 -2.21
C GLN A 168 25.43 6.51 -3.65
N ILE A 169 25.55 5.22 -3.98
CA ILE A 169 25.86 4.77 -5.34
C ILE A 169 24.74 5.11 -6.31
N PHE A 170 23.50 4.88 -5.93
CA PHE A 170 22.33 5.19 -6.74
C PHE A 170 22.22 6.69 -7.04
N ASP A 171 22.35 7.53 -6.01
CA ASP A 171 22.31 8.99 -6.15
C ASP A 171 23.45 9.51 -7.02
N ALA A 172 24.65 8.93 -6.90
CA ALA A 172 25.77 9.26 -7.78
C ALA A 172 25.50 8.85 -9.23
N ALA A 173 24.95 7.66 -9.46
CA ALA A 173 24.61 7.18 -10.79
C ALA A 173 23.56 8.07 -11.47
N LEU A 174 22.54 8.52 -10.73
CA LEU A 174 21.55 9.47 -11.23
C LEU A 174 22.18 10.83 -11.55
N ARG A 175 22.90 11.42 -10.61
CA ARG A 175 23.52 12.76 -10.77
C ARG A 175 24.48 12.80 -11.95
N GLU A 176 25.31 11.78 -12.11
CA GLU A 176 26.29 11.70 -13.21
C GLU A 176 25.65 11.28 -14.56
N GLY A 177 24.34 10.99 -14.58
CA GLY A 177 23.60 10.62 -15.79
C GLY A 177 23.96 9.23 -16.34
N TYR A 178 24.23 8.29 -15.45
CA TYR A 178 24.46 6.89 -15.84
C TYR A 178 23.20 6.24 -16.45
N TYR A 179 22.03 6.66 -15.97
CA TYR A 179 20.72 6.18 -16.43
C TYR A 179 20.08 7.07 -17.51
N ASP A 180 20.73 8.14 -17.93
CA ASP A 180 20.21 9.00 -19.00
C ASP A 180 20.23 8.32 -20.37
N VAL A 181 19.38 8.81 -21.26
CA VAL A 181 19.38 8.37 -22.68
C VAL A 181 19.53 9.61 -23.57
N PRO A 182 20.71 9.81 -24.23
CA PRO A 182 21.92 9.00 -24.16
C PRO A 182 22.65 9.15 -22.81
N ARG A 183 23.40 8.13 -22.38
CA ARG A 183 24.18 8.17 -21.14
C ARG A 183 25.21 9.30 -21.14
N ARG A 184 25.25 10.09 -20.08
CA ARG A 184 26.26 11.15 -19.88
C ARG A 184 27.58 10.62 -19.30
N THR A 185 27.54 9.49 -18.58
CA THR A 185 28.74 8.86 -18.00
C THR A 185 28.78 7.35 -18.28
N SER A 186 29.98 6.78 -18.27
CA SER A 186 30.17 5.35 -18.40
C SER A 186 30.37 4.69 -17.03
N LEU A 187 30.13 3.36 -16.95
CA LEU A 187 30.38 2.57 -15.74
C LEU A 187 31.84 2.73 -15.25
N SER A 188 32.80 2.82 -16.17
CA SER A 188 34.22 2.99 -15.81
C SER A 188 34.52 4.37 -15.20
N LYS A 189 33.93 5.43 -15.76
CA LYS A 189 34.06 6.78 -15.19
C LYS A 189 33.39 6.89 -13.82
N LEU A 190 32.19 6.33 -13.67
CA LEU A 190 31.47 6.32 -12.41
C LEU A 190 32.25 5.51 -11.34
N ALA A 191 32.81 4.37 -11.69
CA ALA A 191 33.62 3.57 -10.79
C ALA A 191 34.86 4.31 -10.31
N ALA A 192 35.57 5.01 -11.21
CA ALA A 192 36.73 5.83 -10.87
C ALA A 192 36.31 6.99 -9.94
N ALA A 193 35.19 7.68 -10.21
CA ALA A 193 34.70 8.78 -9.38
C ALA A 193 34.29 8.33 -7.95
N MET A 194 33.96 7.06 -7.78
CA MET A 194 33.56 6.48 -6.50
C MET A 194 34.68 5.68 -5.81
N ASP A 195 35.88 5.69 -6.36
CA ASP A 195 37.03 4.91 -5.89
C ASP A 195 36.67 3.41 -5.72
N MET A 196 36.06 2.83 -6.76
CA MET A 196 35.62 1.45 -6.75
C MET A 196 36.09 0.68 -7.97
N ALA A 197 36.28 -0.64 -7.83
CA ALA A 197 36.49 -1.51 -8.97
C ALA A 197 35.21 -1.55 -9.84
N LYS A 198 35.38 -1.51 -11.17
CA LYS A 198 34.25 -1.53 -12.14
C LYS A 198 33.33 -2.75 -11.94
N SER A 199 33.89 -3.93 -11.67
CA SER A 199 33.09 -5.15 -11.39
C SER A 199 32.26 -5.03 -10.10
N THR A 200 32.84 -4.45 -9.05
CA THR A 200 32.15 -4.22 -7.78
C THR A 200 30.99 -3.25 -7.97
N LEU A 201 31.24 -2.12 -8.65
CA LEU A 201 30.17 -1.16 -8.94
C LEU A 201 29.06 -1.77 -9.78
N SER A 202 29.40 -2.53 -10.83
CA SER A 202 28.42 -3.23 -11.67
C SER A 202 27.52 -4.16 -10.85
N ALA A 203 28.11 -5.01 -10.02
CA ALA A 203 27.35 -5.92 -9.17
C ALA A 203 26.46 -5.18 -8.15
N MET A 204 26.93 -4.04 -7.62
CA MET A 204 26.12 -3.23 -6.71
C MET A 204 24.95 -2.54 -7.42
N LEU A 205 25.17 -1.98 -8.61
CA LEU A 205 24.09 -1.37 -9.41
C LEU A 205 23.03 -2.42 -9.78
N GLN A 206 23.43 -3.61 -10.22
CA GLN A 206 22.47 -4.69 -10.49
C GLN A 206 21.61 -5.07 -9.27
N ARG A 207 22.21 -5.12 -8.09
CA ARG A 207 21.46 -5.39 -6.85
C ARG A 207 20.50 -4.25 -6.49
N ILE A 208 20.92 -3.01 -6.71
CA ILE A 208 20.09 -1.81 -6.49
C ILE A 208 18.92 -1.83 -7.47
N GLU A 209 19.19 -2.00 -8.76
CA GLU A 209 18.20 -2.08 -9.83
C GLU A 209 17.18 -3.20 -9.56
N SER A 210 17.66 -4.40 -9.22
CA SER A 210 16.77 -5.53 -8.88
C SER A 210 15.83 -5.22 -7.71
N ARG A 211 16.34 -4.55 -6.66
CA ARG A 211 15.50 -4.17 -5.51
C ARG A 211 14.45 -3.14 -5.90
N ILE A 212 14.85 -2.09 -6.62
CA ILE A 212 13.95 -1.02 -7.08
C ILE A 212 12.89 -1.59 -8.02
N MET A 213 13.30 -2.42 -8.99
CA MET A 213 12.38 -3.02 -9.96
C MET A 213 11.37 -3.97 -9.30
N ASN A 214 11.80 -4.78 -8.33
CA ASN A 214 10.89 -5.65 -7.59
C ASN A 214 9.87 -4.85 -6.76
N ASP A 215 10.31 -3.79 -6.09
CA ASP A 215 9.43 -2.91 -5.30
C ASP A 215 8.42 -2.19 -6.22
N MET A 216 8.91 -1.63 -7.33
CA MET A 216 8.09 -0.96 -8.33
C MET A 216 7.12 -1.92 -9.04
N ALA A 217 7.55 -3.15 -9.34
CA ALA A 217 6.69 -4.15 -9.97
C ALA A 217 5.48 -4.51 -9.10
N GLU A 218 5.67 -4.60 -7.77
CA GLU A 218 4.55 -4.78 -6.86
C GLU A 218 3.62 -3.56 -6.85
N GLU A 219 4.16 -2.35 -6.95
CA GLU A 219 3.38 -1.12 -7.01
C GLU A 219 2.63 -0.98 -8.35
N ILE A 220 3.27 -1.32 -9.47
CA ILE A 220 2.65 -1.33 -10.79
C ILE A 220 1.50 -2.33 -10.83
N ARG A 221 1.71 -3.58 -10.36
CA ARG A 221 0.66 -4.59 -10.30
C ARG A 221 -0.55 -4.15 -9.47
N ARG A 222 -0.32 -3.35 -8.42
CA ARG A 222 -1.40 -2.74 -7.63
C ARG A 222 -2.14 -1.62 -8.37
N LYS A 223 -1.47 -0.92 -9.31
CA LYS A 223 -2.02 0.23 -10.04
C LYS A 223 -2.52 -0.12 -11.44
N SER A 224 -2.22 -1.32 -11.93
CA SER A 224 -2.74 -1.79 -13.21
C SER A 224 -4.14 -2.39 -13.01
N PRO A 225 -5.10 -2.03 -13.88
CA PRO A 225 -6.45 -2.59 -13.85
C PRO A 225 -6.45 -4.07 -14.17
#